data_a7526b19c18c331cc8bcd8e1e444a921
#
_entry.id   a7526b19c18c331cc8bcd8e1e444a921
#
_cell.length_a   1.000
_cell.length_b   1.000
_cell.length_c   1.000
_cell.angle_alpha   90.00
_cell.angle_beta   90.00
_cell.angle_gamma   90.00
#
_symmetry.space_group_name_H-M   'P 1'
#
loop_
_entity.id
_entity.type
_entity.pdbx_description
1 polymer ?
#
loop_
_entity_poly.entity_id
_entity_poly.type
_entity_poly.pdbx_seq_one_letter_code
_entity_poly.pdbx_strand_id
1 'polypeptide(L)'
;MILGEDHKSSALSCQQLSESHLPNPDKGLMKDAVRQPVVTHPARRSGMPLRWKVSRTMRWFPAYAWQRAVRRVPSGGVHLIVAVADHFEPSIVPEDGSARAPYDEQERRLERWGLDYPINFDRCRDSEERPFIHTYFYPAEQYDKGLLQRLAALCQAGWGEIETHFHHGTKRPDTEENTRRELLKFRDLIAVEHGGLCYLDGEGSPRYAFVHGNYALANSAEGRNCGVDSEIQVLSETGCYADFTLPPGPYAVTHVPKVNSLYECSLPLDRQCAHRNGRDLKRGRPPRIFPLMIEGPLMLRFAQPKGRLIRVENGNLTSKNPPDLDRLKLWKQAAISVKGRPDWLFVKLQCHGMDPRDHDVMLGGAIRKFLRELIEGAAERSETLHFVSAREMVNVILAACDGREGNPGEYRDYRLKRMRVVPVQSSPDDAEKLVLES
;
A
#
# COMPACT_ATOMS: atom_id res chain seq x y z
N MET A 1 19.64 66.91 4.77
CA MET A 1 18.98 67.38 3.58
C MET A 1 17.81 66.43 3.41
N ILE A 2 16.64 66.74 3.94
CA ILE A 2 15.49 67.40 3.26
C ILE A 2 14.89 66.42 2.24
N LEU A 3 13.66 65.98 2.31
CA LEU A 3 12.27 66.14 2.73
C LEU A 3 11.60 64.80 2.38
N GLY A 4 10.64 64.24 3.01
CA GLY A 4 9.38 64.70 3.58
C GLY A 4 8.19 64.61 2.62
N GLU A 5 7.18 63.91 3.04
CA GLU A 5 5.72 64.08 2.87
C GLU A 5 4.98 62.77 2.59
N ASP A 6 4.23 62.27 3.53
CA ASP A 6 2.82 62.39 3.90
C ASP A 6 1.78 62.33 2.78
N HIS A 7 0.84 61.37 2.86
CA HIS A 7 -0.59 61.61 2.82
C HIS A 7 -1.40 60.30 2.97
N LYS A 8 -2.05 60.15 4.10
CA LYS A 8 -3.49 60.33 4.48
C LYS A 8 -4.42 59.14 4.12
N SER A 9 -4.79 58.54 5.17
CA SER A 9 -6.10 58.02 5.64
C SER A 9 -7.32 58.47 4.85
N SER A 10 -8.21 57.51 4.54
CA SER A 10 -9.66 57.76 4.61
C SER A 10 -10.40 56.46 4.93
N ALA A 11 -10.97 56.48 6.13
CA ALA A 11 -12.05 55.60 6.54
C ALA A 11 -13.34 56.05 5.89
N LEU A 12 -14.17 55.15 5.43
CA LEU A 12 -15.58 55.44 5.15
C LEU A 12 -16.46 54.32 5.70
N SER A 13 -17.42 54.77 6.42
CA SER A 13 -18.36 54.17 7.33
C SER A 13 -19.42 53.29 6.69
N CYS A 14 -19.90 52.40 7.54
CA CYS A 14 -21.15 51.65 7.51
C CYS A 14 -22.39 52.53 7.25
N GLN A 15 -23.28 52.13 6.33
CA GLN A 15 -24.72 52.37 6.46
C GLN A 15 -25.55 51.42 5.61
N GLN A 16 -26.38 50.70 6.29
CA GLN A 16 -27.70 50.08 6.02
C GLN A 16 -28.33 50.25 4.63
N LEU A 17 -28.78 49.13 4.05
CA LEU A 17 -30.01 49.06 3.25
C LEU A 17 -30.72 47.72 3.48
N SER A 18 -31.86 47.86 4.00
CA SER A 18 -33.17 47.23 4.15
C SER A 18 -33.45 45.90 3.39
N GLU A 19 -34.20 45.11 4.12
CA GLU A 19 -34.97 43.91 3.74
C GLU A 19 -35.82 44.08 2.48
N SER A 20 -35.78 43.05 1.61
CA SER A 20 -36.95 42.73 0.80
C SER A 20 -36.89 41.32 0.25
N HIS A 21 -37.88 40.52 0.65
CA HIS A 21 -38.50 39.40 -0.05
C HIS A 21 -37.71 38.13 -0.41
N LEU A 22 -37.83 37.15 0.47
CA LEU A 22 -37.76 35.74 0.14
C LEU A 22 -39.08 35.23 -0.45
N PRO A 23 -39.10 34.50 -1.55
CA PRO A 23 -40.23 33.67 -1.91
C PRO A 23 -40.05 32.26 -1.36
N ASN A 24 -41.11 31.71 -0.79
CA ASN A 24 -41.33 30.42 -0.23
C ASN A 24 -41.16 29.31 -1.29
N PRO A 25 -40.40 28.21 -1.05
CA PRO A 25 -40.31 27.11 -1.95
C PRO A 25 -41.27 26.00 -1.52
N ASP A 26 -42.43 25.94 -2.12
CA ASP A 26 -43.19 24.70 -2.17
C ASP A 26 -43.91 24.55 -3.50
N LYS A 27 -43.65 23.43 -4.14
CA LYS A 27 -44.35 22.68 -5.19
C LYS A 27 -43.59 22.50 -6.53
N GLY A 28 -43.14 21.30 -6.69
CA GLY A 28 -43.14 20.64 -8.00
C GLY A 28 -41.81 20.64 -8.72
N LEU A 29 -41.09 19.53 -8.60
CA LEU A 29 -40.58 18.69 -9.72
C LEU A 29 -39.69 17.55 -9.20
N MET A 30 -40.34 16.52 -8.71
CA MET A 30 -39.73 15.19 -8.77
C MET A 30 -39.99 14.64 -10.18
N LYS A 31 -38.94 14.43 -10.96
CA LYS A 31 -38.80 13.38 -11.98
C LYS A 31 -37.64 13.79 -12.91
N ASP A 32 -36.54 13.11 -12.74
CA ASP A 32 -35.63 12.57 -13.72
C ASP A 32 -34.24 12.37 -13.07
N ALA A 33 -34.21 11.44 -12.12
CA ALA A 33 -32.95 10.80 -11.73
C ALA A 33 -32.59 9.86 -12.89
N VAL A 34 -31.77 10.36 -13.79
CA VAL A 34 -31.09 9.54 -14.81
C VAL A 34 -30.29 8.49 -14.06
N ARG A 35 -30.79 7.26 -14.05
CA ARG A 35 -30.06 6.07 -13.60
C ARG A 35 -28.81 5.94 -14.48
N GLN A 36 -27.66 6.35 -13.96
CA GLN A 36 -26.38 6.05 -14.60
C GLN A 36 -26.18 4.52 -14.61
N PRO A 37 -25.64 3.95 -15.68
CA PRO A 37 -25.43 2.53 -15.74
C PRO A 37 -24.41 2.12 -14.66
N VAL A 38 -24.82 1.22 -13.79
CA VAL A 38 -23.98 0.56 -12.79
C VAL A 38 -22.89 -0.19 -13.54
N VAL A 39 -21.66 0.25 -13.44
CA VAL A 39 -20.50 -0.50 -13.91
C VAL A 39 -20.32 -1.67 -12.94
N THR A 40 -20.96 -2.79 -13.27
CA THR A 40 -20.80 -4.04 -12.53
C THR A 40 -19.33 -4.46 -12.58
N HIS A 41 -18.70 -4.59 -11.42
CA HIS A 41 -17.51 -5.41 -11.28
C HIS A 41 -17.78 -6.77 -11.91
N PRO A 42 -16.81 -7.37 -12.63
CA PRO A 42 -17.05 -8.65 -13.26
C PRO A 42 -17.45 -9.66 -12.17
N ALA A 43 -18.75 -9.94 -12.14
CA ALA A 43 -19.35 -10.96 -11.30
C ALA A 43 -18.52 -12.23 -11.34
N ARG A 44 -18.45 -12.89 -10.19
CA ARG A 44 -17.96 -14.26 -9.94
C ARG A 44 -17.42 -14.98 -11.19
N ARG A 45 -16.10 -15.04 -11.33
CA ARG A 45 -15.36 -15.67 -12.44
C ARG A 45 -15.54 -17.20 -12.53
N SER A 46 -16.69 -17.72 -12.19
CA SER A 46 -16.98 -19.16 -12.30
C SER A 46 -17.11 -19.67 -13.75
N GLY A 47 -17.04 -18.79 -14.74
CA GLY A 47 -17.28 -19.12 -16.14
C GLY A 47 -16.18 -18.73 -17.14
N MET A 48 -14.96 -18.33 -16.70
CA MET A 48 -13.92 -17.96 -17.68
C MET A 48 -13.52 -19.17 -18.55
N PRO A 49 -13.55 -19.06 -19.89
CA PRO A 49 -13.18 -20.13 -20.81
C PRO A 49 -11.76 -20.66 -20.53
N LEU A 50 -11.56 -21.98 -20.68
CA LEU A 50 -10.26 -22.62 -20.43
C LEU A 50 -9.12 -21.97 -21.23
N ARG A 51 -9.37 -21.65 -22.53
CA ARG A 51 -8.41 -20.97 -23.40
C ARG A 51 -7.89 -19.66 -22.81
N TRP A 52 -8.73 -18.91 -22.12
CA TRP A 52 -8.38 -17.64 -21.49
C TRP A 52 -7.55 -17.85 -20.22
N LYS A 53 -7.88 -18.87 -19.44
CA LYS A 53 -7.08 -19.24 -18.28
C LYS A 53 -5.68 -19.67 -18.71
N VAL A 54 -5.57 -20.49 -19.73
CA VAL A 54 -4.28 -20.94 -20.29
C VAL A 54 -3.48 -19.74 -20.80
N SER A 55 -4.05 -18.90 -21.67
CA SER A 55 -3.37 -17.71 -22.20
C SER A 55 -2.82 -16.79 -21.11
N ARG A 56 -3.59 -16.55 -20.04
CA ARG A 56 -3.19 -15.68 -18.93
C ARG A 56 -2.14 -16.35 -18.03
N THR A 57 -2.23 -17.66 -17.82
CA THR A 57 -1.22 -18.41 -17.09
C THR A 57 0.12 -18.41 -17.84
N MET A 58 0.10 -18.54 -19.17
CA MET A 58 1.32 -18.53 -19.99
C MET A 58 2.11 -17.21 -19.93
N ARG A 59 1.51 -16.11 -19.45
CA ARG A 59 2.23 -14.84 -19.26
C ARG A 59 3.32 -14.90 -18.19
N TRP A 60 3.12 -15.70 -17.16
CA TRP A 60 4.01 -15.78 -15.99
C TRP A 60 4.59 -17.19 -15.76
N PHE A 61 3.91 -18.23 -16.18
CA PHE A 61 4.28 -19.63 -15.88
C PHE A 61 5.69 -20.02 -16.37
N PRO A 62 6.16 -19.63 -17.58
CA PRO A 62 7.53 -19.98 -18.01
C PRO A 62 8.60 -19.44 -17.05
N ALA A 63 8.47 -18.18 -16.64
CA ALA A 63 9.39 -17.58 -15.66
C ALA A 63 9.31 -18.28 -14.31
N TYR A 64 8.09 -18.58 -13.83
CA TYR A 64 7.88 -19.36 -12.62
C TYR A 64 8.54 -20.74 -12.68
N ALA A 65 8.31 -21.49 -13.76
CA ALA A 65 8.88 -22.82 -13.93
C ALA A 65 10.43 -22.79 -13.92
N TRP A 66 11.03 -21.83 -14.63
CA TRP A 66 12.47 -21.59 -14.60
C TRP A 66 12.97 -21.29 -13.19
N GLN A 67 12.33 -20.36 -12.48
CA GLN A 67 12.70 -20.02 -11.11
C GLN A 67 12.63 -21.23 -10.19
N ARG A 68 11.60 -22.05 -10.30
CA ARG A 68 11.46 -23.31 -9.51
C ARG A 68 12.57 -24.31 -9.79
N ALA A 69 13.07 -24.34 -11.02
CA ALA A 69 14.19 -25.21 -11.39
C ALA A 69 15.54 -24.74 -10.81
N VAL A 70 15.77 -23.42 -10.76
CA VAL A 70 17.10 -22.87 -10.45
C VAL A 70 17.25 -22.29 -9.04
N ARG A 71 16.16 -21.75 -8.45
CA ARG A 71 16.22 -21.13 -7.12
C ARG A 71 16.17 -22.18 -6.02
N ARG A 72 16.95 -21.94 -4.97
CA ARG A 72 16.95 -22.75 -3.74
C ARG A 72 16.93 -21.82 -2.54
N VAL A 73 16.22 -22.21 -1.51
CA VAL A 73 16.34 -21.61 -0.18
C VAL A 73 17.63 -22.15 0.44
N PRO A 74 18.49 -21.34 1.01
CA PRO A 74 19.68 -21.80 1.71
C PRO A 74 19.34 -22.82 2.79
N SER A 75 20.21 -23.81 2.99
CA SER A 75 20.06 -24.78 4.08
C SER A 75 20.54 -24.29 5.43
N GLY A 76 21.29 -23.18 5.44
CA GLY A 76 21.73 -22.49 6.66
C GLY A 76 20.70 -21.51 7.19
N GLY A 77 21.04 -20.77 8.23
CA GLY A 77 20.19 -19.74 8.80
C GLY A 77 19.77 -18.70 7.76
N VAL A 78 18.50 -18.36 7.74
CA VAL A 78 17.94 -17.32 6.87
C VAL A 78 17.28 -16.22 7.68
N HIS A 79 17.36 -14.99 7.18
CA HIS A 79 16.58 -13.89 7.67
C HIS A 79 15.27 -13.85 6.87
N LEU A 80 14.14 -13.99 7.57
CA LEU A 80 12.81 -13.94 6.98
C LEU A 80 12.21 -12.56 7.21
N ILE A 81 12.20 -11.74 6.16
CA ILE A 81 11.73 -10.35 6.21
C ILE A 81 10.29 -10.31 5.70
N VAL A 82 9.34 -10.06 6.60
CA VAL A 82 7.90 -10.14 6.32
C VAL A 82 7.26 -8.77 6.40
N ALA A 83 6.59 -8.34 5.33
CA ALA A 83 5.76 -7.14 5.28
C ALA A 83 4.35 -7.48 4.83
N VAL A 84 3.37 -6.75 5.36
CA VAL A 84 1.98 -6.80 4.93
C VAL A 84 1.63 -5.47 4.26
N ALA A 85 1.35 -5.52 2.97
CA ALA A 85 0.78 -4.42 2.20
C ALA A 85 -0.74 -4.49 2.33
N ASP A 86 -1.30 -3.70 3.22
CA ASP A 86 -2.74 -3.64 3.47
C ASP A 86 -3.36 -2.56 2.56
N HIS A 87 -4.20 -2.97 1.61
CA HIS A 87 -5.04 -2.06 0.85
C HIS A 87 -6.13 -1.57 1.81
N PHE A 88 -5.80 -0.52 2.54
CA PHE A 88 -6.55 -0.05 3.68
C PHE A 88 -7.64 0.93 3.24
N GLU A 89 -8.78 0.40 2.84
CA GLU A 89 -9.89 1.10 2.23
C GLU A 89 -11.10 1.17 3.17
N PRO A 90 -11.22 2.19 4.06
CA PRO A 90 -12.31 2.27 5.03
C PRO A 90 -13.69 2.27 4.38
N SER A 91 -13.82 2.83 3.18
CA SER A 91 -15.08 2.92 2.46
C SER A 91 -15.47 1.67 1.66
N ILE A 92 -14.66 0.60 1.69
CA ILE A 92 -14.92 -0.59 0.88
C ILE A 92 -16.30 -1.19 1.15
N VAL A 93 -17.07 -1.41 0.07
CA VAL A 93 -18.34 -2.17 0.11
C VAL A 93 -18.08 -3.50 -0.57
N PRO A 94 -18.12 -4.62 0.16
CA PRO A 94 -17.98 -5.94 -0.43
C PRO A 94 -19.04 -6.14 -1.51
N GLU A 95 -18.65 -6.65 -2.66
CA GLU A 95 -19.55 -6.94 -3.81
C GLU A 95 -19.95 -5.73 -4.66
N ASP A 96 -19.80 -4.51 -4.20
CA ASP A 96 -20.03 -3.29 -4.98
C ASP A 96 -18.84 -2.33 -4.88
N GLY A 97 -17.84 -2.52 -5.73
CA GLY A 97 -16.65 -1.67 -5.75
C GLY A 97 -16.88 -0.24 -6.27
N SER A 98 -18.11 0.11 -6.66
CA SER A 98 -18.49 1.48 -7.01
C SER A 98 -19.15 2.23 -5.85
N ALA A 99 -19.70 1.52 -4.87
CA ALA A 99 -20.29 2.08 -3.68
C ALA A 99 -19.24 2.42 -2.63
N ARG A 100 -19.56 3.37 -1.77
CA ARG A 100 -18.77 3.70 -0.58
C ARG A 100 -19.63 3.47 0.66
N ALA A 101 -19.04 2.87 1.68
CA ALA A 101 -19.68 2.77 2.99
C ALA A 101 -19.98 4.16 3.55
N PRO A 102 -21.08 4.36 4.30
CA PRO A 102 -21.37 5.61 4.99
C PRO A 102 -20.21 6.02 5.92
N TYR A 103 -20.07 7.32 6.17
CA TYR A 103 -18.96 7.86 6.97
C TYR A 103 -18.90 7.25 8.38
N ASP A 104 -20.03 7.14 9.05
CA ASP A 104 -20.14 6.55 10.38
C ASP A 104 -19.72 5.06 10.43
N GLU A 105 -19.93 4.34 9.34
CA GLU A 105 -19.42 2.96 9.20
C GLU A 105 -17.90 2.94 9.01
N GLN A 106 -17.36 3.84 8.20
CA GLN A 106 -15.91 3.97 8.01
C GLN A 106 -15.22 4.32 9.33
N GLU A 107 -15.79 5.25 10.08
CA GLU A 107 -15.29 5.67 11.39
C GLU A 107 -15.29 4.50 12.39
N ARG A 108 -16.41 3.78 12.51
CA ARG A 108 -16.53 2.58 13.38
C ARG A 108 -15.51 1.50 13.02
N ARG A 109 -15.25 1.26 11.72
CA ARG A 109 -14.22 0.29 11.29
C ARG A 109 -12.83 0.72 11.73
N LEU A 110 -12.48 1.98 11.58
CA LEU A 110 -11.20 2.52 12.02
C LEU A 110 -11.04 2.51 13.53
N GLU A 111 -12.07 2.88 14.29
CA GLU A 111 -12.06 2.80 15.74
C GLU A 111 -11.83 1.38 16.22
N ARG A 112 -12.59 0.41 15.68
CA ARG A 112 -12.42 -0.99 16.00
C ARG A 112 -11.00 -1.47 15.66
N TRP A 113 -10.48 -1.11 14.49
CA TRP A 113 -9.12 -1.46 14.09
C TRP A 113 -8.08 -0.88 15.05
N GLY A 114 -8.20 0.39 15.40
CA GLY A 114 -7.30 1.09 16.32
C GLY A 114 -7.27 0.51 17.72
N LEU A 115 -8.42 0.00 18.20
CA LEU A 115 -8.53 -0.66 19.51
C LEU A 115 -8.03 -2.11 19.48
N ASP A 116 -8.50 -2.89 18.50
CA ASP A 116 -8.26 -4.33 18.45
C ASP A 116 -6.82 -4.67 18.01
N TYR A 117 -6.22 -3.88 17.14
CA TYR A 117 -4.91 -4.18 16.58
C TYR A 117 -3.80 -4.24 17.64
N PRO A 118 -3.60 -3.22 18.49
CA PRO A 118 -2.61 -3.28 19.58
C PRO A 118 -2.86 -4.44 20.53
N ILE A 119 -4.11 -4.64 20.95
CA ILE A 119 -4.49 -5.69 21.91
C ILE A 119 -4.14 -7.08 21.36
N ASN A 120 -4.42 -7.30 20.06
CA ASN A 120 -4.23 -8.61 19.45
C ASN A 120 -2.78 -8.93 19.13
N PHE A 121 -1.93 -7.91 18.86
CA PHE A 121 -0.58 -8.11 18.36
C PHE A 121 0.54 -7.64 19.30
N ASP A 122 0.22 -7.15 20.50
CA ASP A 122 1.23 -6.70 21.48
C ASP A 122 2.30 -7.78 21.77
N ARG A 123 1.88 -9.04 21.82
CA ARG A 123 2.78 -10.18 22.06
C ARG A 123 3.34 -10.82 20.80
N CYS A 124 2.99 -10.31 19.61
CA CYS A 124 3.50 -10.82 18.35
C CYS A 124 4.77 -10.05 17.99
N ARG A 125 5.91 -10.51 18.51
CA ARG A 125 7.22 -9.88 18.36
C ARG A 125 8.13 -10.71 17.47
N ASP A 126 8.91 -10.06 16.62
CA ASP A 126 9.94 -10.71 15.83
C ASP A 126 11.20 -11.04 16.66
N SER A 127 12.27 -11.53 16.01
CA SER A 127 13.51 -11.91 16.68
C SER A 127 14.28 -10.73 17.32
N GLU A 128 13.84 -9.51 17.08
CA GLU A 128 14.40 -8.27 17.64
C GLU A 128 13.38 -7.51 18.52
N GLU A 129 12.37 -8.20 19.02
CA GLU A 129 11.30 -7.65 19.85
C GLU A 129 10.47 -6.54 19.15
N ARG A 130 10.49 -6.48 17.80
CA ARG A 130 9.67 -5.55 17.04
C ARG A 130 8.26 -6.12 16.85
N PRO A 131 7.21 -5.29 17.01
CA PRO A 131 5.85 -5.78 16.85
C PRO A 131 5.53 -6.15 15.41
N PHE A 132 4.57 -7.06 15.24
CA PHE A 132 3.95 -7.27 13.93
C PHE A 132 3.20 -6.02 13.51
N ILE A 133 3.51 -5.50 12.32
CA ILE A 133 2.93 -4.25 11.79
C ILE A 133 2.42 -4.43 10.37
N HIS A 134 1.46 -3.58 9.99
CA HIS A 134 1.03 -3.40 8.60
C HIS A 134 1.62 -2.13 7.99
N THR A 135 1.74 -2.12 6.67
CA THR A 135 1.81 -0.88 5.90
C THR A 135 0.43 -0.62 5.33
N TYR A 136 -0.17 0.46 5.76
CA TYR A 136 -1.50 0.89 5.39
C TYR A 136 -1.44 1.71 4.10
N PHE A 137 -1.71 1.07 2.97
CA PHE A 137 -1.84 1.74 1.68
C PHE A 137 -3.23 2.37 1.61
N TYR A 138 -3.30 3.65 1.97
CA TYR A 138 -4.56 4.40 2.04
C TYR A 138 -4.92 5.01 0.69
N PRO A 139 -6.19 4.91 0.23
CA PRO A 139 -6.59 5.37 -1.10
C PRO A 139 -6.70 6.88 -1.19
N ALA A 140 -5.95 7.48 -2.11
CA ALA A 140 -5.86 8.92 -2.31
C ALA A 140 -7.21 9.56 -2.64
N GLU A 141 -8.02 8.88 -3.45
CA GLU A 141 -9.35 9.34 -3.88
C GLU A 141 -10.42 9.21 -2.77
N GLN A 142 -10.07 8.62 -1.64
CA GLN A 142 -10.94 8.46 -0.47
C GLN A 142 -10.43 9.29 0.72
N TYR A 143 -9.52 10.23 0.49
CA TYR A 143 -8.96 11.04 1.56
C TYR A 143 -10.05 11.75 2.36
N ASP A 144 -10.03 11.51 3.66
CA ASP A 144 -10.75 12.24 4.68
C ASP A 144 -9.79 12.56 5.82
N LYS A 145 -9.74 13.82 6.26
CA LYS A 145 -8.78 14.27 7.27
C LYS A 145 -8.99 13.56 8.62
N GLY A 146 -10.24 13.41 9.05
CA GLY A 146 -10.57 12.80 10.35
C GLY A 146 -10.23 11.32 10.37
N LEU A 147 -10.59 10.58 9.32
CA LEU A 147 -10.30 9.16 9.20
C LEU A 147 -8.79 8.91 9.13
N LEU A 148 -8.06 9.66 8.29
CA LEU A 148 -6.62 9.48 8.16
C LEU A 148 -5.85 9.89 9.42
N GLN A 149 -6.34 10.90 10.18
CA GLN A 149 -5.75 11.30 11.46
C GLN A 149 -5.83 10.17 12.50
N ARG A 150 -6.93 9.42 12.56
CA ARG A 150 -7.08 8.26 13.46
C ARG A 150 -6.06 7.18 13.10
N LEU A 151 -5.88 6.90 11.80
CA LEU A 151 -4.87 5.94 11.35
C LEU A 151 -3.44 6.43 11.64
N ALA A 152 -3.18 7.73 11.45
CA ALA A 152 -1.89 8.33 11.76
C ALA A 152 -1.54 8.21 13.24
N ALA A 153 -2.49 8.38 14.14
CA ALA A 153 -2.29 8.19 15.57
C ALA A 153 -1.88 6.74 15.90
N LEU A 154 -2.52 5.75 15.28
CA LEU A 154 -2.14 4.35 15.41
C LEU A 154 -0.70 4.10 14.93
N CYS A 155 -0.33 4.69 13.79
CA CYS A 155 1.02 4.59 13.23
C CYS A 155 2.08 5.30 14.11
N GLN A 156 1.73 6.43 14.70
CA GLN A 156 2.61 7.17 15.64
C GLN A 156 2.84 6.36 16.92
N ALA A 157 1.85 5.57 17.35
CA ALA A 157 2.00 4.63 18.46
C ALA A 157 2.85 3.38 18.10
N GLY A 158 3.37 3.27 16.87
CA GLY A 158 4.27 2.19 16.44
C GLY A 158 3.60 1.01 15.76
N TRP A 159 2.31 1.09 15.43
CA TRP A 159 1.52 0.00 14.88
C TRP A 159 1.39 0.01 13.34
N GLY A 160 2.35 0.60 12.66
CA GLY A 160 2.41 0.58 11.21
C GLY A 160 2.94 1.87 10.59
N GLU A 161 2.84 1.94 9.27
CA GLU A 161 3.17 3.12 8.48
C GLU A 161 2.11 3.33 7.39
N ILE A 162 1.86 4.60 7.03
CA ILE A 162 0.90 4.96 5.98
C ILE A 162 1.67 5.15 4.67
N GLU A 163 1.14 4.58 3.59
CA GLU A 163 1.65 4.71 2.23
C GLU A 163 0.52 4.97 1.24
N THR A 164 0.85 5.20 -0.02
CA THR A 164 -0.10 5.66 -1.03
C THR A 164 -0.75 4.52 -1.79
N HIS A 165 -2.09 4.50 -1.82
CA HIS A 165 -2.92 3.69 -2.70
C HIS A 165 -3.72 4.61 -3.63
N PHE A 166 -3.99 4.18 -4.87
CA PHE A 166 -4.75 5.02 -5.80
C PHE A 166 -5.55 4.20 -6.81
N HIS A 167 -6.87 4.45 -6.86
CA HIS A 167 -7.75 3.98 -7.92
C HIS A 167 -8.07 5.14 -8.85
N HIS A 168 -7.61 5.06 -10.07
CA HIS A 168 -7.90 6.08 -11.07
C HIS A 168 -8.27 5.44 -12.41
N GLY A 169 -8.77 6.24 -13.34
CA GLY A 169 -9.19 5.73 -14.64
C GLY A 169 -10.34 4.70 -14.59
N THR A 170 -11.16 4.70 -13.53
CA THR A 170 -12.21 3.69 -13.31
C THR A 170 -13.44 3.89 -14.18
N LYS A 171 -13.85 5.13 -14.40
CA LYS A 171 -15.01 5.50 -15.25
C LYS A 171 -14.61 5.80 -16.70
N ARG A 172 -13.48 6.41 -16.89
CA ARG A 172 -12.84 6.74 -18.16
C ARG A 172 -11.33 6.70 -17.96
N PRO A 173 -10.51 6.46 -19.01
CA PRO A 173 -9.06 6.56 -18.91
C PRO A 173 -8.64 7.88 -18.26
N ASP A 174 -7.68 7.83 -17.37
CA ASP A 174 -7.11 9.01 -16.70
C ASP A 174 -6.04 9.66 -17.59
N THR A 175 -5.55 10.84 -17.18
CA THR A 175 -4.48 11.57 -17.85
C THR A 175 -3.25 11.65 -16.95
N GLU A 176 -2.11 11.85 -17.57
CA GLU A 176 -0.85 12.02 -16.85
C GLU A 176 -0.89 13.21 -15.88
N GLU A 177 -1.45 14.35 -16.32
CA GLU A 177 -1.54 15.56 -15.51
C GLU A 177 -2.43 15.35 -14.29
N ASN A 178 -3.57 14.66 -14.45
CA ASN A 178 -4.46 14.36 -13.33
C ASN A 178 -3.80 13.40 -12.35
N THR A 179 -3.22 12.31 -12.83
CA THR A 179 -2.53 11.32 -11.99
C THR A 179 -1.40 11.97 -11.21
N ARG A 180 -0.56 12.79 -11.86
CA ARG A 180 0.53 13.55 -11.23
C ARG A 180 0.02 14.48 -10.13
N ARG A 181 -1.01 15.26 -10.43
CA ARG A 181 -1.59 16.21 -9.48
C ARG A 181 -2.15 15.52 -8.24
N GLU A 182 -2.92 14.46 -8.42
CA GLU A 182 -3.53 13.74 -7.30
C GLU A 182 -2.48 13.04 -6.44
N LEU A 183 -1.46 12.43 -7.04
CA LEU A 183 -0.35 11.82 -6.29
C LEU A 183 0.45 12.84 -5.48
N LEU A 184 0.82 13.98 -6.07
CA LEU A 184 1.54 15.05 -5.36
C LEU A 184 0.70 15.61 -4.22
N LYS A 185 -0.58 15.90 -4.48
CA LYS A 185 -1.53 16.40 -3.47
C LYS A 185 -1.62 15.43 -2.29
N PHE A 186 -1.83 14.15 -2.56
CA PHE A 186 -2.01 13.16 -1.48
C PHE A 186 -0.71 12.90 -0.72
N ARG A 187 0.42 12.81 -1.42
CA ARG A 187 1.75 12.72 -0.81
C ARG A 187 1.97 13.85 0.20
N ASP A 188 1.71 15.09 -0.23
CA ASP A 188 1.94 16.26 0.60
C ASP A 188 0.96 16.32 1.79
N LEU A 189 -0.30 15.89 1.60
CA LEU A 189 -1.27 15.75 2.70
C LEU A 189 -0.82 14.73 3.75
N ILE A 190 -0.39 13.53 3.34
CA ILE A 190 0.12 12.55 4.30
C ILE A 190 1.32 13.10 5.05
N ALA A 191 2.25 13.72 4.34
CA ALA A 191 3.49 14.24 4.92
C ALA A 191 3.24 15.39 5.91
N VAL A 192 2.50 16.40 5.48
CA VAL A 192 2.34 17.65 6.24
C VAL A 192 1.28 17.55 7.33
N GLU A 193 0.10 16.99 6.98
CA GLU A 193 -1.04 16.96 7.91
C GLU A 193 -0.98 15.77 8.89
N HIS A 194 -0.34 14.66 8.49
CA HIS A 194 -0.40 13.41 9.25
C HIS A 194 0.96 12.88 9.70
N GLY A 195 2.07 13.53 9.30
CA GLY A 195 3.41 13.13 9.70
C GLY A 195 3.82 11.73 9.24
N GLY A 196 3.21 11.28 8.15
CA GLY A 196 3.53 10.00 7.49
C GLY A 196 4.65 10.15 6.45
N LEU A 197 4.95 9.04 5.75
CA LEU A 197 5.97 8.95 4.71
C LEU A 197 7.43 9.06 5.20
N CYS A 198 8.35 9.28 4.26
CA CYS A 198 9.79 9.32 4.55
C CYS A 198 10.53 10.31 3.65
N TYR A 199 11.81 10.53 3.98
CA TYR A 199 12.76 11.25 3.15
C TYR A 199 13.89 10.33 2.70
N LEU A 200 14.42 10.54 1.51
CA LEU A 200 15.63 9.87 1.06
C LEU A 200 16.84 10.53 1.73
N ASP A 201 17.63 9.73 2.45
CA ASP A 201 18.78 10.19 3.24
C ASP A 201 18.44 11.30 4.26
N GLY A 202 17.15 11.50 4.56
CA GLY A 202 16.65 12.51 5.52
C GLY A 202 16.37 13.89 4.93
N GLU A 203 16.45 14.05 3.61
CA GLU A 203 16.36 15.35 2.94
C GLU A 203 15.44 15.33 1.71
N GLY A 204 15.12 16.52 1.22
CA GLY A 204 14.36 16.73 -0.01
C GLY A 204 12.86 16.61 0.14
N SER A 205 12.18 16.23 -0.94
CA SER A 205 10.73 16.04 -0.96
C SER A 205 10.33 14.72 -0.33
N PRO A 206 9.12 14.62 0.25
CA PRO A 206 8.59 13.37 0.77
C PRO A 206 8.61 12.26 -0.28
N ARG A 207 8.92 11.04 0.17
CA ARG A 207 8.95 9.82 -0.64
C ARG A 207 7.90 8.84 -0.14
N TYR A 208 7.32 8.06 -1.05
CA TYR A 208 6.24 7.13 -0.75
C TYR A 208 6.39 5.80 -1.49
N ALA A 209 5.81 4.73 -0.93
CA ALA A 209 5.53 3.51 -1.66
C ALA A 209 4.12 3.60 -2.29
N PHE A 210 3.90 2.79 -3.30
CA PHE A 210 2.69 2.81 -4.10
C PHE A 210 2.05 1.44 -4.25
N VAL A 211 0.72 1.41 -4.22
CA VAL A 211 -0.11 0.29 -4.67
C VAL A 211 -1.15 0.83 -5.65
N HIS A 212 -1.15 0.32 -6.88
CA HIS A 212 -2.14 0.66 -7.88
C HIS A 212 -3.46 -0.09 -7.62
N GLY A 213 -4.54 0.66 -7.56
CA GLY A 213 -5.88 0.10 -7.48
C GLY A 213 -6.21 -0.78 -8.69
N ASN A 214 -6.95 -1.86 -8.46
CA ASN A 214 -7.32 -2.81 -9.51
C ASN A 214 -6.14 -3.48 -10.25
N TYR A 215 -4.91 -3.37 -9.76
CA TYR A 215 -3.68 -3.94 -10.35
C TYR A 215 -3.40 -3.48 -11.79
N ALA A 216 -3.91 -2.32 -12.20
CA ALA A 216 -3.84 -1.85 -13.60
C ALA A 216 -2.62 -0.95 -13.89
N LEU A 217 -1.55 -1.08 -13.11
CA LEU A 217 -0.32 -0.28 -13.16
C LEU A 217 0.17 -0.05 -14.59
N ALA A 218 0.53 1.20 -14.89
CA ALA A 218 1.02 1.68 -16.19
C ALA A 218 0.17 1.18 -17.37
N ASN A 219 -1.12 1.40 -17.25
CA ASN A 219 -2.12 1.07 -18.26
C ASN A 219 -2.13 -0.40 -18.70
N SER A 220 -1.75 -1.33 -17.81
CA SER A 220 -1.66 -2.77 -18.11
C SER A 220 -3.01 -3.44 -18.39
N ALA A 221 -4.12 -2.74 -18.12
CA ALA A 221 -5.48 -3.17 -18.42
C ALA A 221 -6.08 -2.47 -19.67
N GLU A 222 -5.24 -1.87 -20.52
CA GLU A 222 -5.62 -1.31 -21.82
C GLU A 222 -6.75 -0.27 -21.71
N GLY A 223 -6.51 0.81 -21.00
CA GLY A 223 -7.42 1.94 -20.78
C GLY A 223 -8.46 1.73 -19.66
N ARG A 224 -8.48 0.57 -19.02
CA ARG A 224 -9.38 0.30 -17.90
C ARG A 224 -8.64 0.43 -16.58
N ASN A 225 -9.22 1.20 -15.66
CA ASN A 225 -8.70 1.40 -14.31
C ASN A 225 -7.28 2.02 -14.26
N CYS A 226 -6.89 2.76 -15.28
CA CYS A 226 -5.68 3.56 -15.39
C CYS A 226 -5.82 4.50 -16.60
N GLY A 227 -5.20 4.16 -17.76
CA GLY A 227 -5.23 4.96 -18.99
C GLY A 227 -3.96 5.78 -19.20
N VAL A 228 -2.99 5.71 -18.28
CA VAL A 228 -1.73 6.47 -18.31
C VAL A 228 -0.57 5.53 -18.62
N ASP A 229 -0.08 5.57 -19.86
CA ASP A 229 1.04 4.73 -20.29
C ASP A 229 2.33 5.11 -19.55
N SER A 230 2.53 6.40 -19.30
CA SER A 230 3.67 6.99 -18.59
C SER A 230 3.57 6.94 -17.07
N GLU A 231 2.65 6.17 -16.49
CA GLU A 231 2.44 6.18 -15.03
C GLU A 231 3.71 5.86 -14.23
N ILE A 232 4.57 4.95 -14.69
CA ILE A 232 5.84 4.66 -13.99
C ILE A 232 6.75 5.88 -13.97
N GLN A 233 6.77 6.67 -15.04
CA GLN A 233 7.51 7.94 -15.07
C GLN A 233 6.92 8.94 -14.09
N VAL A 234 5.59 9.09 -14.06
CA VAL A 234 4.89 9.96 -13.10
C VAL A 234 5.22 9.55 -11.66
N LEU A 235 5.16 8.26 -11.33
CA LEU A 235 5.54 7.74 -10.02
C LEU A 235 6.99 8.08 -9.67
N SER A 236 7.93 7.90 -10.61
CA SER A 236 9.34 8.25 -10.42
C SER A 236 9.52 9.74 -10.09
N GLU A 237 8.91 10.63 -10.88
CA GLU A 237 9.02 12.07 -10.76
C GLU A 237 8.31 12.65 -9.52
N THR A 238 7.25 12.00 -9.06
CA THR A 238 6.52 12.41 -7.85
C THR A 238 7.10 11.87 -6.56
N GLY A 239 8.17 11.05 -6.63
CA GLY A 239 8.92 10.60 -5.47
C GLY A 239 8.58 9.20 -4.98
N CYS A 240 7.91 8.37 -5.79
CA CYS A 240 7.67 6.98 -5.47
C CYS A 240 9.00 6.21 -5.40
N TYR A 241 9.29 5.59 -4.26
CA TYR A 241 10.50 4.77 -4.10
C TYR A 241 10.28 3.30 -4.46
N ALA A 242 9.07 2.79 -4.33
CA ALA A 242 8.76 1.39 -4.66
C ALA A 242 7.28 1.17 -4.95
N ASP A 243 6.99 0.21 -5.84
CA ASP A 243 5.66 -0.31 -6.13
C ASP A 243 5.45 -1.67 -5.47
N PHE A 244 4.32 -1.84 -4.78
CA PHE A 244 3.91 -3.04 -4.06
C PHE A 244 2.66 -3.70 -4.67
N THR A 245 2.25 -3.29 -5.86
CA THR A 245 1.00 -3.74 -6.51
C THR A 245 0.96 -5.23 -6.79
N LEU A 246 2.07 -5.84 -7.20
CA LEU A 246 2.10 -7.19 -7.76
C LEU A 246 2.45 -8.27 -6.72
N PRO A 247 1.97 -9.53 -6.87
CA PRO A 247 1.25 -10.08 -8.01
C PRO A 247 -0.27 -9.91 -7.90
N PRO A 248 -0.97 -9.81 -9.03
CA PRO A 248 -2.43 -9.80 -9.06
C PRO A 248 -3.02 -11.20 -8.89
N GLY A 249 -4.35 -11.32 -8.97
CA GLY A 249 -5.03 -12.62 -8.98
C GLY A 249 -4.61 -13.51 -10.16
N PRO A 250 -4.76 -14.84 -10.05
CA PRO A 250 -4.09 -15.83 -10.91
C PRO A 250 -4.40 -15.72 -12.41
N TYR A 251 -5.53 -15.15 -12.78
CA TYR A 251 -5.96 -14.99 -14.17
C TYR A 251 -6.12 -13.53 -14.59
N ALA A 252 -5.49 -12.61 -13.87
CA ALA A 252 -5.53 -11.20 -14.22
C ALA A 252 -4.82 -10.92 -15.56
N VAL A 253 -5.32 -9.95 -16.30
CA VAL A 253 -4.67 -9.48 -17.54
C VAL A 253 -3.39 -8.69 -17.25
N THR A 254 -3.26 -8.22 -16.02
CA THR A 254 -2.17 -7.38 -15.54
C THR A 254 -0.93 -8.17 -15.10
N HIS A 255 -0.95 -9.50 -15.16
CA HIS A 255 0.22 -10.31 -14.89
C HIS A 255 1.42 -9.94 -15.75
N VAL A 256 2.59 -10.03 -15.12
CA VAL A 256 3.89 -9.74 -15.72
C VAL A 256 4.69 -11.04 -15.92
N PRO A 257 5.62 -11.09 -16.88
CA PRO A 257 6.52 -12.23 -17.05
C PRO A 257 7.56 -12.33 -15.92
N LYS A 258 7.87 -11.23 -15.23
CA LYS A 258 8.77 -11.19 -14.08
C LYS A 258 7.99 -11.45 -12.80
N VAL A 259 8.03 -12.67 -12.26
CA VAL A 259 7.35 -13.05 -11.02
C VAL A 259 8.36 -13.35 -9.92
N ASN A 260 7.94 -13.26 -8.66
CA ASN A 260 8.77 -13.54 -7.49
C ASN A 260 10.11 -12.80 -7.53
N SER A 261 10.11 -11.52 -7.83
CA SER A 261 11.31 -10.76 -8.15
C SER A 261 11.34 -9.39 -7.49
N LEU A 262 12.56 -8.93 -7.19
CA LEU A 262 12.88 -7.56 -6.80
C LEU A 262 13.68 -6.96 -7.95
N TYR A 263 13.18 -5.87 -8.57
CA TYR A 263 13.80 -5.37 -9.79
C TYR A 263 13.54 -3.88 -10.05
N GLU A 264 14.35 -3.30 -10.93
CA GLU A 264 14.13 -1.98 -11.52
C GLU A 264 13.35 -2.12 -12.83
N CYS A 265 12.43 -1.22 -13.14
CA CYS A 265 11.72 -1.21 -14.42
C CYS A 265 12.66 -1.07 -15.60
N SER A 266 12.21 -1.50 -16.77
CA SER A 266 12.93 -1.25 -18.03
C SER A 266 12.66 0.18 -18.53
N LEU A 267 13.69 0.77 -19.14
CA LEU A 267 13.58 2.07 -19.82
C LEU A 267 13.03 1.93 -21.25
N PRO A 268 12.36 2.95 -21.77
CA PRO A 268 11.96 4.20 -21.11
C PRO A 268 10.77 3.96 -20.16
N LEU A 269 10.57 4.85 -19.16
CA LEU A 269 9.50 4.72 -18.15
C LEU A 269 8.16 5.29 -18.62
N ASP A 270 8.14 6.07 -19.69
CA ASP A 270 6.96 6.72 -20.29
C ASP A 270 6.10 5.77 -21.14
N ARG A 271 6.54 4.54 -21.34
CA ARG A 271 5.81 3.55 -22.13
C ARG A 271 4.86 2.70 -21.31
N GLN A 272 3.79 2.28 -21.93
CA GLN A 272 2.85 1.33 -21.36
C GLN A 272 3.56 0.09 -20.79
N CYS A 273 3.23 -0.26 -19.56
CA CYS A 273 3.71 -1.47 -18.89
C CYS A 273 5.24 -1.58 -18.77
N ALA A 274 5.97 -0.48 -18.59
CA ALA A 274 7.41 -0.48 -18.36
C ALA A 274 7.85 -1.40 -17.19
N HIS A 275 6.93 -1.62 -16.23
CA HIS A 275 7.13 -2.51 -15.08
C HIS A 275 7.20 -4.00 -15.46
N ARG A 276 6.75 -4.42 -16.65
CA ARG A 276 6.73 -5.86 -17.03
C ARG A 276 8.10 -6.47 -17.27
N ASN A 277 9.09 -5.66 -17.48
CA ASN A 277 10.46 -6.06 -17.73
C ASN A 277 11.39 -5.19 -16.90
N GLY A 278 12.62 -5.65 -16.73
CA GLY A 278 13.59 -4.87 -15.99
C GLY A 278 14.75 -5.70 -15.48
N ARG A 279 15.59 -5.05 -14.71
CA ARG A 279 16.84 -5.59 -14.20
C ARG A 279 16.67 -6.02 -12.75
N ASP A 280 16.88 -7.32 -12.46
CA ASP A 280 16.87 -7.82 -11.09
C ASP A 280 17.88 -7.06 -10.21
N LEU A 281 17.49 -6.76 -9.00
CA LEU A 281 18.36 -6.20 -7.97
C LEU A 281 19.46 -7.20 -7.63
N LYS A 282 20.69 -6.71 -7.42
CA LYS A 282 21.86 -7.52 -7.20
C LYS A 282 22.79 -6.87 -6.18
N ARG A 283 23.35 -7.67 -5.27
CA ARG A 283 24.41 -7.27 -4.34
C ARG A 283 25.60 -6.63 -5.07
N GLY A 284 26.12 -5.55 -4.53
CA GLY A 284 27.20 -4.76 -5.12
C GLY A 284 26.79 -3.91 -6.34
N ARG A 285 25.46 -3.73 -6.54
CA ARG A 285 24.93 -2.93 -7.64
C ARG A 285 23.72 -2.11 -7.15
N PRO A 286 23.95 -0.92 -6.61
CA PRO A 286 22.87 -0.01 -6.20
C PRO A 286 21.87 0.25 -7.32
N PRO A 287 20.57 0.28 -7.02
CA PRO A 287 19.55 0.63 -8.00
C PRO A 287 19.66 2.10 -8.42
N ARG A 288 19.27 2.37 -9.66
CA ARG A 288 19.31 3.72 -10.27
C ARG A 288 17.94 4.18 -10.78
N ILE A 289 17.03 3.26 -10.96
CA ILE A 289 15.71 3.50 -11.55
C ILE A 289 14.65 3.21 -10.50
N PHE A 290 13.83 4.21 -10.21
CA PHE A 290 12.73 4.13 -9.28
C PHE A 290 11.40 4.38 -10.01
N PRO A 291 10.27 3.86 -9.52
CA PRO A 291 10.12 3.00 -8.34
C PRO A 291 10.74 1.61 -8.52
N LEU A 292 11.20 1.02 -7.40
CA LEU A 292 11.57 -0.40 -7.38
C LEU A 292 10.30 -1.26 -7.41
N MET A 293 10.35 -2.38 -8.12
CA MET A 293 9.24 -3.32 -8.16
C MET A 293 9.44 -4.39 -7.08
N ILE A 294 8.56 -4.41 -6.08
CA ILE A 294 8.60 -5.34 -4.94
C ILE A 294 7.45 -6.32 -5.07
N GLU A 295 7.75 -7.47 -5.66
CA GLU A 295 6.72 -8.48 -5.86
C GLU A 295 6.57 -9.41 -4.65
N GLY A 296 5.33 -9.78 -4.35
CA GLY A 296 5.01 -10.85 -3.42
C GLY A 296 5.14 -12.24 -4.06
N PRO A 297 4.95 -13.30 -3.25
CA PRO A 297 5.06 -14.68 -3.74
C PRO A 297 3.94 -15.01 -4.73
N LEU A 298 4.30 -15.70 -5.82
CA LEU A 298 3.34 -16.31 -6.75
C LEU A 298 3.76 -17.77 -6.94
N MET A 299 3.01 -18.71 -6.34
CA MET A 299 3.36 -20.10 -6.25
C MET A 299 2.20 -21.01 -6.65
N LEU A 300 2.48 -22.23 -7.09
CA LEU A 300 1.47 -23.26 -7.25
C LEU A 300 1.34 -24.07 -5.96
N ARG A 301 0.14 -24.09 -5.41
CA ARG A 301 -0.24 -24.94 -4.27
C ARG A 301 -0.99 -26.15 -4.80
N PHE A 302 -0.48 -27.34 -4.55
CA PHE A 302 -1.18 -28.58 -4.83
C PHE A 302 -2.13 -28.87 -3.68
N ALA A 303 -3.44 -28.96 -3.99
CA ALA A 303 -4.47 -29.04 -2.98
C ALA A 303 -4.54 -30.44 -2.34
N GLN A 304 -4.93 -30.46 -1.09
CA GLN A 304 -5.36 -31.63 -0.32
C GLN A 304 -6.60 -32.32 -0.96
N PRO A 305 -6.93 -33.61 -0.64
CA PRO A 305 -7.80 -34.50 -1.44
C PRO A 305 -9.24 -34.07 -1.70
N LYS A 306 -9.71 -32.94 -1.17
CA LYS A 306 -11.11 -32.45 -1.32
C LYS A 306 -11.24 -31.10 -2.00
N GLY A 307 -10.48 -30.79 -3.04
CA GLY A 307 -10.55 -29.50 -3.71
C GLY A 307 -9.97 -29.47 -5.12
N ARG A 308 -9.84 -28.27 -5.72
CA ARG A 308 -9.15 -28.10 -7.01
C ARG A 308 -7.72 -28.60 -6.86
N LEU A 309 -7.29 -29.49 -7.75
CA LEU A 309 -5.95 -30.08 -7.75
C LEU A 309 -4.80 -29.07 -7.70
N ILE A 310 -4.99 -27.87 -8.26
CA ILE A 310 -3.99 -26.80 -8.29
C ILE A 310 -4.64 -25.47 -7.94
N ARG A 311 -4.07 -24.76 -6.97
CA ARG A 311 -4.40 -23.36 -6.64
C ARG A 311 -3.16 -22.50 -6.87
N VAL A 312 -3.38 -21.24 -7.19
CA VAL A 312 -2.30 -20.25 -7.21
C VAL A 312 -2.30 -19.52 -5.86
N GLU A 313 -1.17 -19.55 -5.21
CA GLU A 313 -0.86 -18.81 -3.99
C GLU A 313 -0.18 -17.50 -4.40
N ASN A 314 -0.73 -16.35 -3.98
CA ASN A 314 -0.23 -15.02 -4.35
C ASN A 314 -0.03 -14.10 -3.14
N GLY A 315 0.11 -14.67 -1.93
CA GLY A 315 0.32 -13.89 -0.72
C GLY A 315 -0.91 -13.11 -0.22
N ASN A 316 -2.08 -13.26 -0.85
CA ASN A 316 -3.29 -12.57 -0.43
C ASN A 316 -3.92 -13.26 0.79
N LEU A 317 -4.11 -12.52 1.88
CA LEU A 317 -4.71 -12.97 3.14
C LEU A 317 -6.20 -12.63 3.14
N THR A 318 -7.05 -13.65 3.20
CA THR A 318 -8.52 -13.49 3.19
C THR A 318 -9.18 -14.56 4.06
N SER A 319 -10.44 -14.37 4.39
CA SER A 319 -11.27 -15.36 5.09
C SER A 319 -11.35 -16.71 4.35
N LYS A 320 -11.30 -16.68 3.02
CA LYS A 320 -11.29 -17.88 2.18
C LYS A 320 -9.90 -18.51 2.00
N ASN A 321 -8.86 -17.80 2.38
CA ASN A 321 -7.47 -18.23 2.31
C ASN A 321 -6.66 -17.62 3.46
N PRO A 322 -6.95 -18.02 4.72
CA PRO A 322 -6.23 -17.52 5.88
C PRO A 322 -4.76 -17.95 5.86
N PRO A 323 -3.87 -17.24 6.57
CA PRO A 323 -2.46 -17.66 6.67
C PRO A 323 -2.32 -18.97 7.42
N ASP A 324 -1.39 -19.80 6.98
CA ASP A 324 -0.98 -21.06 7.63
C ASP A 324 0.49 -21.39 7.32
N LEU A 325 1.07 -22.36 8.04
CA LEU A 325 2.47 -22.77 7.85
C LEU A 325 2.73 -23.44 6.49
N ASP A 326 1.73 -24.04 5.85
CA ASP A 326 1.91 -24.61 4.50
C ASP A 326 2.01 -23.49 3.46
N ARG A 327 1.28 -22.41 3.64
CA ARG A 327 1.46 -21.20 2.83
C ARG A 327 2.82 -20.56 3.06
N LEU A 328 3.27 -20.48 4.32
CA LEU A 328 4.61 -19.98 4.65
C LEU A 328 5.71 -20.77 3.93
N LYS A 329 5.61 -22.12 3.87
CA LYS A 329 6.55 -22.95 3.10
C LYS A 329 6.61 -22.53 1.64
N LEU A 330 5.46 -22.27 1.02
CA LEU A 330 5.38 -21.79 -0.37
C LEU A 330 5.98 -20.40 -0.54
N TRP A 331 5.70 -19.48 0.37
CA TRP A 331 6.26 -18.13 0.32
C TRP A 331 7.79 -18.16 0.40
N LYS A 332 8.35 -18.96 1.30
CA LYS A 332 9.80 -19.18 1.40
C LYS A 332 10.37 -19.82 0.13
N GLN A 333 9.68 -20.81 -0.44
CA GLN A 333 10.09 -21.48 -1.67
C GLN A 333 10.07 -20.58 -2.90
N ALA A 334 9.35 -19.44 -2.88
CA ALA A 334 9.46 -18.43 -3.92
C ALA A 334 10.87 -17.83 -4.00
N ALA A 335 11.64 -17.93 -2.89
CA ALA A 335 13.03 -17.52 -2.76
C ALA A 335 13.27 -16.10 -3.29
N ILE A 336 12.38 -15.17 -2.90
CA ILE A 336 12.49 -13.76 -3.31
C ILE A 336 13.62 -13.15 -2.50
N SER A 337 14.69 -12.73 -3.19
CA SER A 337 15.88 -12.15 -2.57
C SER A 337 16.62 -11.24 -3.56
N VAL A 338 17.47 -10.38 -3.06
CA VAL A 338 18.45 -9.66 -3.89
C VAL A 338 19.46 -10.67 -4.42
N LYS A 339 19.74 -10.70 -5.72
CA LYS A 339 20.71 -11.65 -6.32
C LYS A 339 22.07 -11.51 -5.65
N GLY A 340 22.60 -12.63 -5.19
CA GLY A 340 23.84 -12.67 -4.41
C GLY A 340 23.67 -12.47 -2.91
N ARG A 341 22.40 -12.42 -2.42
CA ARG A 341 22.04 -12.38 -1.01
C ARG A 341 20.87 -13.34 -0.70
N PRO A 342 21.02 -14.64 -0.95
CA PRO A 342 19.92 -15.59 -0.84
C PRO A 342 19.48 -15.88 0.60
N ASP A 343 20.29 -15.51 1.58
CA ASP A 343 20.05 -15.63 3.02
C ASP A 343 19.06 -14.58 3.56
N TRP A 344 18.76 -13.51 2.82
CA TRP A 344 17.73 -12.52 3.13
C TRP A 344 16.51 -12.78 2.24
N LEU A 345 15.49 -13.41 2.81
CA LEU A 345 14.25 -13.77 2.11
C LEU A 345 13.17 -12.73 2.38
N PHE A 346 12.62 -12.16 1.32
CA PHE A 346 11.56 -11.16 1.38
C PHE A 346 10.20 -11.80 1.12
N VAL A 347 9.27 -11.63 2.04
CA VAL A 347 7.89 -12.11 1.94
C VAL A 347 6.95 -10.91 2.05
N LYS A 348 6.49 -10.41 0.91
CA LYS A 348 5.47 -9.38 0.85
C LYS A 348 4.09 -10.03 0.72
N LEU A 349 3.28 -9.90 1.75
CA LEU A 349 1.88 -10.33 1.77
C LEU A 349 0.97 -9.15 1.45
N GLN A 350 -0.29 -9.43 1.15
CA GLN A 350 -1.31 -8.39 0.91
C GLN A 350 -2.64 -8.78 1.53
N CYS A 351 -3.41 -7.79 1.92
CA CYS A 351 -4.76 -7.96 2.46
C CYS A 351 -5.63 -6.73 2.20
N HIS A 352 -6.89 -6.80 2.61
CA HIS A 352 -7.82 -5.67 2.70
C HIS A 352 -8.38 -5.66 4.12
N GLY A 353 -7.63 -5.06 5.07
CA GLY A 353 -7.97 -5.08 6.49
C GLY A 353 -9.32 -4.45 6.82
N MET A 354 -9.77 -3.49 6.01
CA MET A 354 -11.06 -2.83 6.16
C MET A 354 -12.22 -3.56 5.47
N ASP A 355 -11.98 -4.64 4.71
CA ASP A 355 -13.07 -5.45 4.16
C ASP A 355 -13.78 -6.22 5.28
N PRO A 356 -15.09 -5.99 5.53
CA PRO A 356 -15.79 -6.67 6.62
C PRO A 356 -15.76 -8.20 6.53
N ARG A 357 -15.53 -8.75 5.33
CA ARG A 357 -15.44 -10.22 5.13
C ARG A 357 -14.12 -10.79 5.62
N ASP A 358 -13.07 -9.99 5.65
CA ASP A 358 -11.70 -10.40 5.96
C ASP A 358 -11.19 -9.85 7.30
N HIS A 359 -11.93 -8.92 7.92
CA HIS A 359 -11.60 -8.28 9.18
C HIS A 359 -11.27 -9.29 10.30
N ASP A 360 -12.12 -10.31 10.48
CA ASP A 360 -11.91 -11.32 11.53
C ASP A 360 -10.71 -12.23 11.26
N VAL A 361 -10.27 -12.38 10.00
CA VAL A 361 -9.03 -13.07 9.67
C VAL A 361 -7.84 -12.21 10.04
N MET A 362 -7.92 -10.90 9.76
CA MET A 362 -6.80 -9.98 9.94
C MET A 362 -6.60 -9.52 11.39
N LEU A 363 -7.63 -9.54 12.23
CA LEU A 363 -7.53 -9.22 13.66
C LEU A 363 -7.83 -10.39 14.59
N GLY A 364 -8.36 -11.48 14.06
CA GLY A 364 -8.91 -12.58 14.87
C GLY A 364 -7.95 -13.75 15.09
N GLY A 365 -8.58 -14.91 15.39
CA GLY A 365 -7.86 -16.13 15.79
C GLY A 365 -6.94 -16.72 14.73
N ALA A 366 -7.28 -16.58 13.43
CA ALA A 366 -6.51 -17.20 12.35
C ALA A 366 -5.11 -16.57 12.21
N ILE A 367 -5.03 -15.25 12.14
CA ILE A 367 -3.74 -14.54 12.04
C ILE A 367 -2.92 -14.70 13.33
N ARG A 368 -3.54 -14.61 14.50
CA ARG A 368 -2.85 -14.78 15.79
C ARG A 368 -2.26 -16.18 15.94
N LYS A 369 -3.01 -17.21 15.54
CA LYS A 369 -2.50 -18.58 15.54
C LYS A 369 -1.30 -18.70 14.62
N PHE A 370 -1.41 -18.21 13.39
CA PHE A 370 -0.32 -18.23 12.41
C PHE A 370 0.93 -17.50 12.91
N LEU A 371 0.79 -16.29 13.46
CA LEU A 371 1.92 -15.51 13.99
C LEU A 371 2.58 -16.22 15.18
N ARG A 372 1.82 -16.79 16.08
CA ARG A 372 2.37 -17.59 17.18
C ARG A 372 3.20 -18.76 16.65
N GLU A 373 2.65 -19.58 15.75
CA GLU A 373 3.35 -20.71 15.15
C GLU A 373 4.59 -20.28 14.33
N LEU A 374 4.52 -19.11 13.69
CA LEU A 374 5.64 -18.50 12.97
C LEU A 374 6.77 -18.12 13.92
N ILE A 375 6.47 -17.43 15.01
CA ILE A 375 7.42 -16.91 15.99
C ILE A 375 8.04 -18.07 16.78
N GLU A 376 7.20 -18.91 17.40
CA GLU A 376 7.65 -20.04 18.25
C GLU A 376 8.52 -21.05 17.46
N GLY A 377 8.16 -21.31 16.21
CA GLY A 377 8.89 -22.26 15.38
C GLY A 377 10.07 -21.64 14.59
N ALA A 378 10.37 -20.36 14.72
CA ALA A 378 11.43 -19.72 13.93
C ALA A 378 12.82 -20.31 14.22
N ALA A 379 13.17 -20.50 15.49
CA ALA A 379 14.45 -21.08 15.90
C ALA A 379 14.65 -22.51 15.40
N GLU A 380 13.61 -23.35 15.49
CA GLU A 380 13.65 -24.74 15.00
C GLU A 380 13.87 -24.80 13.48
N ARG A 381 13.34 -23.79 12.76
CA ARG A 381 13.52 -23.66 11.32
C ARG A 381 14.81 -22.95 10.92
N SER A 382 15.68 -22.61 11.89
CA SER A 382 16.90 -21.80 11.68
C SER A 382 16.60 -20.46 10.97
N GLU A 383 15.55 -19.77 11.41
CA GLU A 383 15.09 -18.51 10.87
C GLU A 383 15.26 -17.37 11.89
N THR A 384 15.78 -16.23 11.44
CA THR A 384 15.69 -14.96 12.15
C THR A 384 14.55 -14.17 11.52
N LEU A 385 13.50 -13.92 12.28
CA LEU A 385 12.28 -13.29 11.81
C LEU A 385 12.35 -11.76 11.95
N HIS A 386 11.92 -11.04 10.92
CA HIS A 386 11.82 -9.58 10.91
C HIS A 386 10.45 -9.15 10.40
N PHE A 387 9.66 -8.49 11.26
CA PHE A 387 8.46 -7.79 10.86
C PHE A 387 8.82 -6.36 10.43
N VAL A 388 8.46 -5.98 9.22
CA VAL A 388 8.88 -4.71 8.64
C VAL A 388 7.72 -4.01 7.92
N SER A 389 7.76 -2.67 7.88
CA SER A 389 6.94 -1.89 6.97
C SER A 389 7.44 -2.02 5.51
N ALA A 390 6.67 -1.51 4.55
CA ALA A 390 7.11 -1.43 3.15
C ALA A 390 8.40 -0.60 3.01
N ARG A 391 8.47 0.54 3.70
CA ARG A 391 9.65 1.39 3.76
C ARG A 391 10.87 0.66 4.33
N GLU A 392 10.69 -0.01 5.45
CA GLU A 392 11.76 -0.78 6.09
C GLU A 392 12.22 -1.94 5.20
N MET A 393 11.30 -2.66 4.54
CA MET A 393 11.63 -3.71 3.58
C MET A 393 12.50 -3.15 2.44
N VAL A 394 12.15 -2.00 1.88
CA VAL A 394 12.94 -1.37 0.81
C VAL A 394 14.30 -0.92 1.32
N ASN A 395 14.40 -0.40 2.53
CA ASN A 395 15.68 -0.06 3.15
C ASN A 395 16.61 -1.28 3.27
N VAL A 396 16.09 -2.42 3.72
CA VAL A 396 16.85 -3.68 3.78
C VAL A 396 17.26 -4.14 2.38
N ILE A 397 16.40 -4.00 1.38
CA ILE A 397 16.72 -4.30 -0.03
C ILE A 397 17.85 -3.39 -0.54
N LEU A 398 17.80 -2.08 -0.26
CA LEU A 398 18.85 -1.14 -0.64
C LEU A 398 20.18 -1.47 0.03
N ALA A 399 20.17 -1.81 1.32
CA ALA A 399 21.35 -2.25 2.04
C ALA A 399 21.97 -3.53 1.42
N ALA A 400 21.13 -4.50 1.04
CA ALA A 400 21.58 -5.70 0.32
C ALA A 400 22.20 -5.37 -1.04
N CYS A 401 21.64 -4.42 -1.79
CA CYS A 401 22.18 -3.95 -3.06
C CYS A 401 23.54 -3.25 -2.88
N ASP A 402 23.70 -2.48 -1.80
CA ASP A 402 24.96 -1.81 -1.45
C ASP A 402 26.01 -2.77 -0.87
N GLY A 403 25.67 -4.06 -0.74
CA GLY A 403 26.59 -5.09 -0.27
C GLY A 403 26.75 -5.14 1.24
N ARG A 404 25.86 -4.51 2.01
CA ARG A 404 25.87 -4.57 3.47
C ARG A 404 25.69 -6.01 3.95
N GLU A 405 26.28 -6.30 5.11
CA GLU A 405 26.32 -7.62 5.75
C GLU A 405 25.74 -7.59 7.15
N GLY A 406 25.65 -8.73 7.80
CA GLY A 406 25.15 -8.85 9.17
C GLY A 406 23.65 -8.96 9.26
N ASN A 407 23.06 -8.39 10.31
CA ASN A 407 21.66 -8.50 10.58
C ASN A 407 20.85 -7.47 9.76
N PRO A 408 19.88 -7.89 8.89
CA PRO A 408 19.08 -6.97 8.10
C PRO A 408 18.23 -6.01 8.96
N GLY A 409 17.91 -6.37 10.19
CA GLY A 409 17.17 -5.51 11.12
C GLY A 409 17.88 -4.19 11.45
N GLU A 410 19.21 -4.14 11.36
CA GLU A 410 19.99 -2.91 11.53
C GLU A 410 19.77 -1.88 10.42
N TYR A 411 19.20 -2.32 9.28
CA TYR A 411 19.02 -1.50 8.09
C TYR A 411 17.58 -1.01 7.87
N ARG A 412 16.67 -1.16 8.85
CA ARG A 412 15.27 -0.72 8.76
C ARG A 412 15.13 0.77 8.41
N ASP A 413 16.08 1.61 8.89
CA ASP A 413 16.16 3.04 8.61
C ASP A 413 17.44 3.39 7.81
N TYR A 414 17.78 2.59 6.79
CA TYR A 414 19.05 2.73 6.07
C TYR A 414 19.12 4.05 5.29
N ARG A 415 18.31 4.23 4.26
CA ARG A 415 18.30 5.44 3.40
C ARG A 415 16.96 6.19 3.44
N LEU A 416 15.86 5.47 3.49
CA LEU A 416 14.53 6.05 3.59
C LEU A 416 14.23 6.31 5.08
N LYS A 417 14.41 7.56 5.51
CA LYS A 417 14.24 7.98 6.91
C LYS A 417 12.80 8.38 7.15
N ARG A 418 12.17 7.78 8.17
CA ARG A 418 10.80 8.14 8.57
C ARG A 418 10.73 9.65 8.89
N MET A 419 9.69 10.32 8.44
CA MET A 419 9.40 11.68 8.86
C MET A 419 9.14 11.70 10.38
N ARG A 420 9.83 12.58 11.10
CA ARG A 420 9.52 12.82 12.51
C ARG A 420 8.48 13.91 12.58
N VAL A 421 7.35 13.63 13.20
CA VAL A 421 6.43 14.69 13.62
C VAL A 421 7.17 15.49 14.67
N VAL A 422 7.56 16.72 14.35
CA VAL A 422 7.95 17.67 15.39
C VAL A 422 6.65 18.03 16.09
N PRO A 423 6.48 17.73 17.39
CA PRO A 423 5.29 18.18 18.10
C PRO A 423 5.21 19.70 17.90
N VAL A 424 4.09 20.17 17.35
CA VAL A 424 3.80 21.60 17.40
C VAL A 424 3.81 21.95 18.89
N GLN A 425 4.83 22.68 19.33
CA GLN A 425 4.82 23.23 20.69
C GLN A 425 3.53 24.03 20.77
N SER A 426 2.57 23.55 21.59
CA SER A 426 1.41 24.34 21.96
C SER A 426 1.95 25.67 22.45
N SER A 427 1.48 26.77 21.85
CA SER A 427 1.90 28.07 22.30
C SER A 427 1.50 28.21 23.77
N PRO A 428 2.26 28.93 24.61
CA PRO A 428 1.89 29.19 26.00
C PRO A 428 0.46 29.73 26.18
N ASP A 429 -0.09 30.37 25.13
CA ASP A 429 -1.43 30.93 25.12
C ASP A 429 -2.58 29.89 25.04
N ASP A 430 -2.29 28.65 24.57
CA ASP A 430 -3.30 27.59 24.54
C ASP A 430 -3.43 26.87 25.90
N ALA A 431 -2.43 26.95 26.74
CA ALA A 431 -2.46 26.39 28.09
C ALA A 431 -3.28 27.28 29.07
N GLU A 432 -3.34 28.58 28.86
CA GLU A 432 -4.13 29.50 29.70
C GLU A 432 -5.63 29.40 29.47
N LYS A 433 -6.07 29.02 28.27
CA LYS A 433 -7.51 28.84 27.97
C LYS A 433 -8.14 27.61 28.62
N LEU A 434 -7.36 26.57 28.89
CA LEU A 434 -7.85 25.34 29.53
C LEU A 434 -7.98 25.46 31.07
N VAL A 435 -7.38 26.48 31.67
CA VAL A 435 -7.45 26.72 33.13
C VAL A 435 -8.62 27.64 33.50
N LEU A 436 -9.23 28.31 32.53
CA LEU A 436 -10.36 29.25 32.77
C LEU A 436 -11.74 28.59 32.54
N GLU A 437 -11.80 27.33 32.14
CA GLU A 437 -13.07 26.59 31.95
C GLU A 437 -13.25 25.39 32.88
N SER A 438 -12.42 25.27 33.95
CA SER A 438 -12.55 24.23 34.96
C SER A 438 -13.18 24.74 36.27
#